data_00b5141dc4f9472d50b58a0ec2df3e9b
#
_entry.id   00b5141dc4f9472d50b58a0ec2df3e9b
#
_cell.length_a   1.000
_cell.length_b   1.000
_cell.length_c   1.000
_cell.angle_alpha   90.00
_cell.angle_beta   90.00
_cell.angle_gamma   90.00
#
_symmetry.space_group_name_H-M   'P 1'
#
loop_
_entity.id
_entity.type
_entity.pdbx_description
1 polymer ?
#
loop_
_entity_poly.entity_id
_entity_poly.type
_entity_poly.pdbx_seq_one_letter_code
_entity_poly.pdbx_strand_id
1 'polypeptide(L)'
;MPNGLCFSPDESLLYVNDTPRAHIKVYDVNADGSLSNGRMFFEGVGTGVIEEGIPDGMKCDERGNIWVTGPKGVWVISSGGEHLGTIEVPENVGNITWGGADWHTLYVPSTSSLYSIRTLVGPRHEPYMR
;
A
#
# COMPACT_ATOMS: atom_id res chain seq x y z
N MET A 1 -13.34 3.91 8.54
CA MET A 1 -13.05 2.45 8.73
C MET A 1 -11.62 2.19 8.30
N PRO A 2 -10.68 2.19 9.25
CA PRO A 2 -9.30 1.85 8.96
C PRO A 2 -9.19 0.41 8.43
N ASN A 3 -8.31 0.19 7.45
CA ASN A 3 -8.15 -1.11 6.82
C ASN A 3 -6.67 -1.45 6.63
N GLY A 4 -6.08 -1.26 5.44
CA GLY A 4 -4.68 -1.56 5.20
C GLY A 4 -3.73 -0.62 5.93
N LEU A 5 -2.59 -1.17 6.34
CA LEU A 5 -1.55 -0.41 7.02
C LEU A 5 -0.15 -0.93 6.67
N CYS A 6 0.83 -0.06 6.73
CA CYS A 6 2.25 -0.43 6.57
C CYS A 6 3.16 0.60 7.23
N PHE A 7 4.34 0.15 7.65
CA PHE A 7 5.40 1.03 8.14
C PHE A 7 6.27 1.55 6.99
N SER A 8 6.87 2.73 7.22
CA SER A 8 8.00 3.19 6.39
C SER A 8 9.22 2.25 6.56
N PRO A 9 10.23 2.32 5.67
CA PRO A 9 11.39 1.44 5.77
C PRO A 9 12.09 1.47 7.11
N ASP A 10 12.21 2.63 7.73
CA ASP A 10 12.86 2.83 9.04
C ASP A 10 11.90 2.69 10.24
N GLU A 11 10.63 2.38 9.98
CA GLU A 11 9.55 2.26 10.98
C GLU A 11 9.25 3.56 11.76
N SER A 12 9.72 4.71 11.30
CA SER A 12 9.40 5.99 11.93
C SER A 12 7.99 6.50 11.61
N LEU A 13 7.38 5.97 10.55
CA LEU A 13 6.03 6.34 10.10
C LEU A 13 5.15 5.11 9.96
N LEU A 14 3.87 5.26 10.31
CA LEU A 14 2.82 4.27 10.05
C LEU A 14 1.76 4.89 9.15
N TYR A 15 1.52 4.26 8.02
CA TYR A 15 0.46 4.62 7.07
C TYR A 15 -0.76 3.76 7.29
N VAL A 16 -1.95 4.36 7.28
CA VAL A 16 -3.22 3.65 7.47
C VAL A 16 -4.24 4.19 6.48
N ASN A 17 -4.84 3.33 5.67
CA ASN A 17 -5.92 3.76 4.79
C ASN A 17 -7.29 3.64 5.45
N ASP A 18 -8.25 4.40 4.93
CA ASP A 18 -9.65 4.33 5.32
C ASP A 18 -10.47 4.06 4.06
N THR A 19 -11.09 2.90 4.01
CA THR A 19 -11.77 2.40 2.81
C THR A 19 -12.91 3.31 2.35
N PRO A 20 -13.93 3.62 3.15
CA PRO A 20 -15.03 4.46 2.67
C PRO A 20 -14.64 5.92 2.43
N ARG A 21 -13.62 6.42 3.15
CA ARG A 21 -13.12 7.78 2.94
C ARG A 21 -12.11 7.89 1.81
N ALA A 22 -11.63 6.75 1.31
CA ALA A 22 -10.69 6.66 0.19
C ALA A 22 -9.43 7.52 0.38
N HIS A 23 -8.89 7.53 1.60
CA HIS A 23 -7.69 8.29 1.92
C HIS A 23 -6.66 7.45 2.69
N ILE A 24 -5.46 7.98 2.80
CA ILE A 24 -4.37 7.42 3.61
C ILE A 24 -3.92 8.50 4.60
N LYS A 25 -3.89 8.15 5.88
CA LYS A 25 -3.27 8.96 6.93
C LYS A 25 -1.89 8.42 7.27
N VAL A 26 -1.05 9.28 7.80
CA VAL A 26 0.28 8.90 8.31
C VAL A 26 0.44 9.40 9.74
N TYR A 27 1.11 8.61 10.55
CA TYR A 27 1.39 8.89 11.96
C TYR A 27 2.87 8.76 12.23
N ASP A 28 3.40 9.57 13.12
CA ASP A 28 4.73 9.37 13.67
C ASP A 28 4.68 8.22 14.68
N VAL A 29 5.68 7.34 14.63
CA VAL A 29 5.84 6.22 15.57
C VAL A 29 6.84 6.61 16.64
N ASN A 30 6.37 6.71 17.88
CA ASN A 30 7.19 7.09 19.01
C ASN A 30 8.05 5.91 19.52
N ALA A 31 9.09 6.19 20.30
CA ALA A 31 10.00 5.17 20.80
C ALA A 31 9.32 4.08 21.65
N ASP A 32 8.20 4.42 22.31
CA ASP A 32 7.40 3.48 23.10
C ASP A 32 6.37 2.70 22.28
N GLY A 33 6.34 2.91 20.95
CA GLY A 33 5.39 2.29 20.04
C GLY A 33 4.03 3.00 19.92
N SER A 34 3.81 4.07 20.68
CA SER A 34 2.61 4.89 20.53
C SER A 34 2.69 5.74 19.26
N LEU A 35 1.53 6.21 18.80
CA LEU A 35 1.41 7.03 17.60
C LEU A 35 1.08 8.47 17.97
N SER A 36 1.63 9.42 17.21
CA SER A 36 1.35 10.84 17.36
C SER A 36 1.30 11.54 16.01
N ASN A 37 0.88 12.81 16.01
CA ASN A 37 0.91 13.67 14.83
C ASN A 37 0.23 13.07 13.61
N GLY A 38 -0.99 12.51 13.80
CA GLY A 38 -1.80 11.96 12.70
C GLY A 38 -2.19 13.06 11.71
N ARG A 39 -1.91 12.81 10.43
CA ARG A 39 -2.14 13.78 9.36
C ARG A 39 -2.51 13.10 8.07
N MET A 40 -3.09 13.86 7.14
CA MET A 40 -3.40 13.37 5.81
C MET A 40 -2.11 13.18 5.02
N PHE A 41 -1.97 11.97 4.43
CA PHE A 41 -0.88 11.67 3.50
C PHE A 41 -1.35 11.75 2.05
N PHE A 42 -2.50 11.14 1.75
CA PHE A 42 -3.06 11.11 0.40
C PHE A 42 -4.58 11.05 0.43
N GLU A 43 -5.26 11.89 -0.35
CA GLU A 43 -6.70 11.88 -0.53
C GLU A 43 -7.07 11.38 -1.94
N GLY A 44 -8.18 10.65 -2.03
CA GLY A 44 -8.72 10.27 -3.32
C GLY A 44 -8.11 9.02 -3.94
N VAL A 45 -7.85 7.99 -3.12
CA VAL A 45 -7.62 6.64 -3.67
C VAL A 45 -8.98 6.08 -4.10
N GLY A 46 -9.50 6.61 -5.21
CA GLY A 46 -10.86 6.36 -5.67
C GLY A 46 -11.91 7.16 -4.91
N THR A 47 -13.14 6.70 -4.95
CA THR A 47 -14.32 7.38 -4.40
C THR A 47 -14.90 6.72 -3.15
N GLY A 48 -14.38 5.56 -2.76
CA GLY A 48 -14.91 4.74 -1.68
C GLY A 48 -16.02 3.79 -2.12
N VAL A 49 -16.37 3.76 -3.40
CA VAL A 49 -17.34 2.83 -3.98
C VAL A 49 -16.63 1.50 -4.29
N ILE A 50 -17.10 0.42 -3.67
CA ILE A 50 -16.43 -0.89 -3.71
C ILE A 50 -16.27 -1.40 -5.14
N GLU A 51 -17.29 -1.24 -5.98
CA GLU A 51 -17.30 -1.71 -7.36
C GLU A 51 -16.25 -1.03 -8.24
N GLU A 52 -15.83 0.17 -7.87
CA GLU A 52 -14.81 0.93 -8.61
C GLU A 52 -13.38 0.56 -8.18
N GLY A 53 -13.23 -0.14 -7.06
CA GLY A 53 -11.96 -0.41 -6.41
C GLY A 53 -11.71 0.56 -5.25
N ILE A 54 -11.22 0.02 -4.16
CA ILE A 54 -11.07 0.72 -2.88
C ILE A 54 -9.66 0.55 -2.31
N PRO A 55 -9.19 1.49 -1.47
CA PRO A 55 -7.98 1.27 -0.69
C PRO A 55 -8.25 0.17 0.35
N ASP A 56 -7.48 -0.90 0.26
CA ASP A 56 -7.59 -2.09 1.10
C ASP A 56 -6.17 -2.56 1.46
N GLY A 57 -5.63 -3.59 0.83
CA GLY A 57 -4.26 -4.02 1.07
C GLY A 57 -3.23 -2.95 0.70
N MET A 58 -2.21 -2.80 1.55
CA MET A 58 -1.21 -1.75 1.39
C MET A 58 0.17 -2.24 1.87
N LYS A 59 1.21 -1.85 1.14
CA LYS A 59 2.60 -2.17 1.44
C LYS A 59 3.50 -0.97 1.18
N CYS A 60 4.64 -0.94 1.83
CA CYS A 60 5.69 0.03 1.56
C CYS A 60 6.86 -0.67 0.86
N ASP A 61 7.42 -0.06 -0.17
CA ASP A 61 8.61 -0.58 -0.82
C ASP A 61 9.90 -0.10 -0.12
N GLU A 62 11.03 -0.61 -0.57
CA GLU A 62 12.36 -0.30 -0.01
C GLU A 62 12.76 1.17 -0.14
N ARG A 63 12.12 1.91 -1.03
CA ARG A 63 12.36 3.35 -1.27
C ARG A 63 11.37 4.25 -0.51
N GLY A 64 10.42 3.66 0.21
CA GLY A 64 9.41 4.39 0.95
C GLY A 64 8.16 4.73 0.16
N ASN A 65 8.00 4.24 -1.06
CA ASN A 65 6.76 4.42 -1.81
C ASN A 65 5.66 3.51 -1.25
N ILE A 66 4.43 4.00 -1.28
CA ILE A 66 3.26 3.28 -0.80
C ILE A 66 2.56 2.63 -1.98
N TRP A 67 2.37 1.33 -1.90
CA TRP A 67 1.63 0.52 -2.86
C TRP A 67 0.30 0.15 -2.22
N VAL A 68 -0.80 0.58 -2.83
CA VAL A 68 -2.14 0.41 -2.27
C VAL A 68 -3.12 -0.01 -3.35
N THR A 69 -4.06 -0.88 -3.00
CA THR A 69 -5.15 -1.23 -3.90
C THR A 69 -6.08 -0.03 -4.10
N GLY A 70 -6.65 0.09 -5.28
CA GLY A 70 -7.54 1.18 -5.64
C GLY A 70 -8.20 0.95 -6.99
N PRO A 71 -8.90 1.95 -7.53
CA PRO A 71 -9.50 1.84 -8.85
C PRO A 71 -8.50 1.39 -9.92
N LYS A 72 -8.90 0.43 -10.73
CA LYS A 72 -8.14 -0.16 -11.84
C LYS A 72 -6.94 -1.03 -11.43
N GLY A 73 -6.61 -1.18 -10.15
CA GLY A 73 -5.53 -2.06 -9.77
C GLY A 73 -4.73 -1.64 -8.55
N VAL A 74 -3.42 -1.49 -8.70
CA VAL A 74 -2.50 -1.12 -7.61
C VAL A 74 -1.91 0.25 -7.89
N TRP A 75 -2.16 1.19 -6.99
CA TRP A 75 -1.63 2.54 -7.05
C TRP A 75 -0.27 2.60 -6.37
N VAL A 76 0.67 3.31 -6.98
CA VAL A 76 1.98 3.58 -6.39
C VAL A 76 2.05 5.07 -6.08
N ILE A 77 2.24 5.40 -4.80
CA ILE A 77 2.29 6.77 -4.29
C ILE A 77 3.67 7.00 -3.69
N SER A 78 4.34 8.07 -4.09
CA SER A 78 5.66 8.39 -3.57
C SER A 78 5.64 8.72 -2.08
N SER A 79 6.77 8.62 -1.41
CA SER A 79 6.90 9.02 0.00
C SER A 79 6.52 10.49 0.25
N GLY A 80 6.53 11.32 -0.78
CA GLY A 80 6.07 12.71 -0.74
C GLY A 80 4.56 12.89 -0.98
N GLY A 81 3.80 11.81 -1.21
CA GLY A 81 2.35 11.90 -1.43
C GLY A 81 1.94 12.16 -2.87
N GLU A 82 2.78 11.87 -3.85
CA GLU A 82 2.46 12.00 -5.27
C GLU A 82 2.05 10.65 -5.86
N HIS A 83 0.93 10.60 -6.58
CA HIS A 83 0.51 9.40 -7.33
C HIS A 83 1.42 9.22 -8.55
N LEU A 84 2.33 8.24 -8.47
CA LEU A 84 3.30 7.98 -9.54
C LEU A 84 2.69 7.23 -10.71
N GLY A 85 1.73 6.36 -10.45
CA GLY A 85 1.08 5.57 -11.48
C GLY A 85 0.24 4.44 -10.90
N THR A 86 -0.40 3.69 -11.78
CA THR A 86 -1.24 2.54 -11.43
C THR A 86 -0.82 1.33 -12.26
N ILE A 87 -0.60 0.21 -11.58
CA ILE A 87 -0.47 -1.10 -12.24
C ILE A 87 -1.89 -1.58 -12.50
N GLU A 88 -2.30 -1.56 -13.76
CA GLU A 88 -3.65 -1.95 -14.14
C GLU A 88 -3.84 -3.46 -14.02
N VAL A 89 -4.94 -3.86 -13.36
CA VAL A 89 -5.37 -5.23 -13.19
C VAL A 89 -6.82 -5.32 -13.66
N PRO A 90 -7.20 -6.33 -14.46
CA PRO A 90 -8.54 -6.38 -15.07
C PRO A 90 -9.68 -6.66 -14.09
N GLU A 91 -9.38 -6.90 -12.81
CA GLU A 91 -10.36 -7.15 -11.77
C GLU A 91 -10.03 -6.29 -10.53
N ASN A 92 -11.00 -6.11 -9.62
CA ASN A 92 -10.74 -5.43 -8.36
C ASN A 92 -9.75 -6.20 -7.50
N VAL A 93 -8.82 -5.48 -6.91
CA VAL A 93 -7.73 -6.02 -6.09
C VAL A 93 -8.03 -5.77 -4.63
N GLY A 94 -7.91 -6.82 -3.79
CA GLY A 94 -8.15 -6.71 -2.35
C GLY A 94 -6.88 -6.64 -1.51
N ASN A 95 -5.76 -7.15 -2.02
CA ASN A 95 -4.51 -7.18 -1.27
C ASN A 95 -3.30 -7.28 -2.21
N ILE A 96 -2.11 -7.15 -1.66
CA ILE A 96 -0.85 -7.34 -2.37
C ILE A 96 0.21 -7.88 -1.41
N THR A 97 1.15 -8.64 -1.94
CA THR A 97 2.35 -9.03 -1.18
C THR A 97 3.50 -9.31 -2.14
N TRP A 98 4.72 -8.95 -1.73
CA TRP A 98 5.91 -9.37 -2.42
C TRP A 98 6.37 -10.76 -1.95
N GLY A 99 6.96 -11.50 -2.86
CA GLY A 99 7.58 -12.78 -2.60
C GLY A 99 8.56 -13.14 -3.71
N GLY A 100 8.86 -14.43 -3.81
CA GLY A 100 9.86 -14.94 -4.73
C GLY A 100 11.27 -14.95 -4.12
N ALA A 101 12.23 -15.58 -4.81
CA ALA A 101 13.58 -15.76 -4.29
C ALA A 101 14.32 -14.44 -4.03
N ASP A 102 14.04 -13.41 -4.83
CA ASP A 102 14.66 -12.09 -4.75
C ASP A 102 13.72 -11.01 -4.22
N TRP A 103 12.52 -11.37 -3.76
CA TRP A 103 11.50 -10.45 -3.25
C TRP A 103 11.00 -9.40 -4.28
N HIS A 104 11.11 -9.69 -5.57
CA HIS A 104 10.70 -8.79 -6.64
C HIS A 104 9.51 -9.31 -7.46
N THR A 105 8.77 -10.27 -6.93
CA THR A 105 7.50 -10.71 -7.50
C THR A 105 6.35 -10.22 -6.63
N LEU A 106 5.52 -9.34 -7.17
CA LEU A 106 4.31 -8.87 -6.50
C LEU A 106 3.15 -9.81 -6.85
N TYR A 107 2.52 -10.36 -5.84
CA TYR A 107 1.32 -11.21 -5.95
C TYR A 107 0.09 -10.37 -5.66
N VAL A 108 -0.93 -10.49 -6.51
CA VAL A 108 -2.08 -9.60 -6.54
C VAL A 108 -3.37 -10.44 -6.60
N PRO A 109 -3.95 -10.80 -5.43
CA PRO A 109 -5.24 -11.46 -5.39
C PRO A 109 -6.35 -10.50 -5.79
N SER A 110 -7.19 -10.95 -6.70
CA SER A 110 -8.28 -10.18 -7.26
C SER A 110 -9.60 -10.95 -7.14
N THR A 111 -10.69 -10.44 -7.70
CA THR A 111 -12.03 -11.00 -7.50
C THR A 111 -12.12 -12.52 -7.78
N SER A 112 -11.53 -12.98 -8.89
CA SER A 112 -11.59 -14.39 -9.30
C SER A 112 -10.24 -14.99 -9.66
N SER A 113 -9.16 -14.21 -9.60
CA SER A 113 -7.83 -14.61 -10.10
C SER A 113 -6.73 -14.17 -9.14
N LEU A 114 -5.62 -14.87 -9.21
CA LEU A 114 -4.37 -14.46 -8.58
C LEU A 114 -3.38 -14.09 -9.68
N TYR A 115 -3.02 -12.82 -9.72
CA TYR A 115 -2.03 -12.31 -10.68
C TYR A 115 -0.65 -12.20 -10.02
N SER A 116 0.37 -12.17 -10.85
CA SER A 116 1.72 -11.82 -10.41
C SER A 116 2.40 -10.93 -11.44
N ILE A 117 3.28 -10.06 -10.96
CA ILE A 117 4.08 -9.18 -11.81
C ILE A 117 5.47 -9.02 -11.22
N ARG A 118 6.48 -8.96 -12.07
CA ARG A 118 7.84 -8.61 -11.67
C ARG A 118 7.95 -7.11 -11.48
N THR A 119 8.55 -6.69 -10.37
CA THR A 119 8.77 -5.30 -10.03
C THR A 119 10.26 -4.96 -9.98
N LEU A 120 10.59 -3.71 -10.22
CA LEU A 120 11.98 -3.21 -10.18
C LEU A 120 12.44 -2.93 -8.74
N VAL A 121 11.50 -2.86 -7.80
CA VAL A 121 11.76 -2.66 -6.38
C VAL A 121 11.14 -3.81 -5.59
N GLY A 122 11.70 -4.09 -4.42
CA GLY A 122 11.13 -5.03 -3.46
C GLY A 122 10.46 -4.32 -2.28
N PRO A 123 9.93 -5.09 -1.32
CA PRO A 123 9.31 -4.52 -0.12
C PRO A 123 10.38 -3.86 0.77
N ARG A 124 9.94 -3.02 1.71
CA ARG A 124 10.81 -2.60 2.78
C ARG A 124 11.42 -3.85 3.46
N HIS A 125 12.65 -3.73 3.92
CA HIS A 125 13.34 -4.86 4.56
C HIS A 125 12.78 -5.15 5.94
N GLU A 126 12.39 -6.41 6.15
CA GLU A 126 12.03 -6.97 7.46
C GLU A 126 13.16 -7.85 7.97
N PRO A 127 13.32 -8.02 9.30
CA PRO A 127 14.44 -8.79 9.87
C PRO A 127 14.52 -10.26 9.41
N TYR A 128 13.40 -10.84 9.02
CA TYR A 128 13.33 -12.24 8.56
C TYR A 128 13.64 -12.41 7.05
N MET A 129 13.75 -11.33 6.30
CA MET A 129 14.05 -11.38 4.87
C MET A 129 15.54 -11.64 4.66
N ARG A 130 15.82 -12.47 3.67
CA ARG A 130 17.20 -12.88 3.34
C ARG A 130 17.53 -12.60 1.89
#